data_f92469e1eb6815560010457a490f9977
#
_entry.id   f92469e1eb6815560010457a490f9977
#
_cell.length_a   1.000
_cell.length_b   1.000
_cell.length_c   1.000
_cell.angle_alpha   90.00
_cell.angle_beta   90.00
_cell.angle_gamma   90.00
#
_symmetry.space_group_name_H-M   'P 1'
#
loop_
_entity.id
_entity.type
_entity.pdbx_description
1 polymer ?
#
loop_
_entity_poly.entity_id
_entity_poly.type
_entity_poly.pdbx_seq_one_letter_code
_entity_poly.pdbx_strand_id
1 'polypeptide(L)'
;MKRNAAPMDLARLAVAWASALLMLLAVPAWAGDRAGIDFIGFSEDGGFFAFEEFGIQDGSGFAYANLYVIDMARDAWVKDTPVRIRVDDETISLAEVRKRAQRQAKPVLDRLGIDGAVEVLALNGDGALDSNPGELNFGLPGYGRDEPRGDYRLSLASHIVTSPLPCADWFSMPPMGYQLTLSEGENARLVHDEDSIPESRGCAQEYRLYAVLQPFWAQEIDKAVAIVAVYPGGFEGPDRRFIAVPLGD
;
A
#
# COMPACT_ATOMS: atom_id res chain seq x y z
N MET A 1 17.62 67.32 20.11
CA MET A 1 17.26 66.04 20.73
C MET A 1 18.04 64.92 20.05
N LYS A 2 19.11 64.39 20.65
CA LYS A 2 19.86 63.23 20.13
C LYS A 2 19.20 61.95 20.66
N ARG A 3 18.61 61.15 19.79
CA ARG A 3 18.12 59.80 20.14
C ARG A 3 19.35 58.90 20.35
N ASN A 4 19.62 58.52 21.60
CA ASN A 4 20.59 57.45 21.91
C ASN A 4 19.97 56.13 21.46
N ALA A 5 20.51 55.55 20.39
CA ALA A 5 20.24 54.16 20.05
C ALA A 5 20.91 53.28 21.11
N ALA A 6 20.11 52.43 21.80
CA ALA A 6 20.65 51.48 22.75
C ALA A 6 21.52 50.45 21.99
N PRO A 7 22.67 50.02 22.56
CA PRO A 7 23.49 48.98 21.92
C PRO A 7 22.71 47.70 21.80
N MET A 8 22.65 47.17 20.59
CA MET A 8 21.99 45.91 20.29
C MET A 8 22.80 44.78 20.94
N ASP A 9 22.14 44.04 21.83
CA ASP A 9 22.78 43.00 22.63
C ASP A 9 23.18 41.82 21.72
N LEU A 10 24.48 41.62 21.49
CA LEU A 10 25.06 40.56 20.65
C LEU A 10 24.56 39.16 21.04
N ALA A 11 24.28 38.94 22.33
CA ALA A 11 23.73 37.67 22.83
C ALA A 11 22.30 37.42 22.31
N ARG A 12 21.46 38.47 22.24
CA ARG A 12 20.10 38.35 21.68
C ARG A 12 20.11 38.10 20.19
N LEU A 13 21.05 38.72 19.46
CA LEU A 13 21.25 38.43 18.03
C LEU A 13 21.72 37.00 17.81
N ALA A 14 22.67 36.50 18.58
CA ALA A 14 23.16 35.11 18.47
C ALA A 14 22.05 34.10 18.76
N VAL A 15 21.17 34.33 19.76
CA VAL A 15 20.03 33.49 20.07
C VAL A 15 18.99 33.51 18.92
N ALA A 16 18.71 34.69 18.37
CA ALA A 16 17.78 34.84 17.25
C ALA A 16 18.29 34.09 15.99
N TRP A 17 19.60 34.19 15.68
CA TRP A 17 20.18 33.45 14.56
C TRP A 17 20.22 31.95 14.81
N ALA A 18 20.51 31.49 16.04
CA ALA A 18 20.48 30.07 16.41
C ALA A 18 19.04 29.49 16.28
N SER A 19 18.02 30.25 16.73
CA SER A 19 16.61 29.85 16.61
C SER A 19 16.14 29.80 15.14
N ALA A 20 16.56 30.77 14.31
CA ALA A 20 16.26 30.77 12.88
C ALA A 20 16.94 29.60 12.15
N LEU A 21 18.17 29.25 12.53
CA LEU A 21 18.91 28.12 11.98
C LEU A 21 18.26 26.78 12.39
N LEU A 22 17.76 26.65 13.62
CA LEU A 22 17.01 25.46 14.07
C LEU A 22 15.71 25.27 13.29
N MET A 23 15.00 26.34 12.95
CA MET A 23 13.76 26.27 12.14
C MET A 23 14.05 25.86 10.69
N LEU A 24 15.24 26.17 10.15
CA LEU A 24 15.65 25.75 8.81
C LEU A 24 16.06 24.26 8.73
N LEU A 25 16.32 23.63 9.88
CA LEU A 25 16.64 22.21 9.98
C LEU A 25 15.41 21.32 10.24
N ALA A 26 14.21 21.91 10.36
CA ALA A 26 12.97 21.14 10.47
C ALA A 26 12.70 20.42 9.15
N VAL A 27 13.08 19.16 9.07
CA VAL A 27 12.67 18.27 7.97
C VAL A 27 11.17 18.09 8.08
N PRO A 28 10.39 18.22 7.00
CA PRO A 28 8.97 17.90 7.05
C PRO A 28 8.81 16.46 7.54
N ALA A 29 8.18 16.28 8.70
CA ALA A 29 7.79 14.96 9.19
C ALA A 29 6.58 14.52 8.36
N TRP A 30 6.76 13.52 7.53
CA TRP A 30 5.66 12.85 6.84
C TRP A 30 5.02 11.90 7.84
N ALA A 31 3.86 12.29 8.35
CA ALA A 31 3.12 11.58 9.39
C ALA A 31 1.83 10.95 8.83
N GLY A 32 1.81 10.58 7.55
CA GLY A 32 0.67 9.89 6.95
C GLY A 32 0.39 8.53 7.60
N ASP A 33 -0.86 8.12 7.58
CA ASP A 33 -1.33 6.84 8.14
C ASP A 33 -0.68 5.65 7.40
N ARG A 34 0.11 4.86 8.12
CA ARG A 34 0.89 3.78 7.56
C ARG A 34 0.23 2.43 7.82
N ALA A 35 -0.66 1.98 6.91
CA ALA A 35 -1.25 0.66 7.02
C ALA A 35 -0.19 -0.45 7.04
N GLY A 36 -0.41 -1.45 7.90
CA GLY A 36 0.20 -2.77 7.80
C GLY A 36 -0.65 -3.67 6.91
N ILE A 37 -0.08 -4.76 6.41
CA ILE A 37 -0.78 -5.79 5.64
C ILE A 37 -0.49 -7.17 6.23
N ASP A 38 -1.50 -8.04 6.21
CA ASP A 38 -1.41 -9.45 6.55
C ASP A 38 -2.06 -10.29 5.44
N PHE A 39 -1.35 -11.29 4.94
CA PHE A 39 -1.85 -12.15 3.87
C PHE A 39 -2.61 -13.31 4.50
N ILE A 40 -3.94 -13.35 4.33
CA ILE A 40 -4.79 -14.35 4.97
C ILE A 40 -4.68 -15.68 4.27
N GLY A 41 -4.78 -15.71 2.93
CA GLY A 41 -4.68 -16.94 2.19
C GLY A 41 -5.38 -16.95 0.84
N PHE A 42 -5.29 -18.10 0.19
CA PHE A 42 -6.00 -18.42 -1.04
C PHE A 42 -7.06 -19.48 -0.78
N SER A 43 -8.08 -19.56 -1.67
CA SER A 43 -8.92 -20.76 -1.78
C SER A 43 -8.11 -21.94 -2.35
N GLU A 44 -8.58 -23.18 -2.13
CA GLU A 44 -7.88 -24.39 -2.55
C GLU A 44 -7.60 -24.41 -4.08
N ASP A 45 -8.52 -23.88 -4.88
CA ASP A 45 -8.40 -23.78 -6.34
C ASP A 45 -7.59 -22.54 -6.81
N GLY A 46 -7.20 -21.65 -5.87
CA GLY A 46 -6.56 -20.37 -6.17
C GLY A 46 -7.48 -19.35 -6.83
N GLY A 47 -8.80 -19.58 -6.82
CA GLY A 47 -9.78 -18.68 -7.41
C GLY A 47 -10.08 -17.41 -6.60
N PHE A 48 -9.75 -17.45 -5.30
CA PHE A 48 -9.95 -16.32 -4.39
C PHE A 48 -8.69 -16.08 -3.56
N PHE A 49 -8.41 -14.80 -3.30
CA PHE A 49 -7.32 -14.36 -2.41
C PHE A 49 -7.87 -13.40 -1.36
N ALA A 50 -7.39 -13.50 -0.12
CA ALA A 50 -7.75 -12.60 0.96
C ALA A 50 -6.53 -12.01 1.66
N PHE A 51 -6.65 -10.72 2.01
CA PHE A 51 -5.68 -10.01 2.84
C PHE A 51 -6.37 -9.03 3.80
N GLU A 52 -5.68 -8.67 4.86
CA GLU A 52 -6.11 -7.68 5.85
C GLU A 52 -5.16 -6.48 5.80
N GLU A 53 -5.73 -5.29 5.68
CA GLU A 53 -5.06 -4.01 5.85
C GLU A 53 -5.44 -3.44 7.20
N PHE A 54 -4.49 -2.99 8.01
CA PHE A 54 -4.77 -2.51 9.36
C PHE A 54 -3.79 -1.43 9.80
N GLY A 55 -4.21 -0.62 10.77
CA GLY A 55 -3.38 0.45 11.30
C GLY A 55 -4.05 1.22 12.43
N ILE A 56 -3.37 2.27 12.83
CA ILE A 56 -3.87 3.29 13.75
C ILE A 56 -3.83 4.59 12.97
N GLN A 57 -4.98 5.25 12.85
CA GLN A 57 -5.08 6.51 12.12
C GLN A 57 -4.23 7.58 12.79
N ASP A 58 -3.45 8.26 11.98
CA ASP A 58 -2.71 9.43 12.43
C ASP A 58 -3.67 10.55 12.84
N GLY A 59 -3.29 11.32 13.85
CA GLY A 59 -4.08 12.41 14.41
C GLY A 59 -5.21 11.96 15.37
N SER A 60 -6.01 10.94 15.03
CA SER A 60 -7.10 10.46 15.88
C SER A 60 -6.70 9.36 16.86
N GLY A 61 -5.66 8.60 16.56
CA GLY A 61 -5.27 7.42 17.34
C GLY A 61 -6.24 6.23 17.20
N PHE A 62 -7.23 6.30 16.30
CA PHE A 62 -8.26 5.27 16.15
C PHE A 62 -7.74 4.07 15.36
N ALA A 63 -7.88 2.89 15.95
CA ALA A 63 -7.50 1.65 15.28
C ALA A 63 -8.53 1.24 14.21
N TYR A 64 -8.05 0.70 13.09
CA TYR A 64 -8.86 0.17 12.01
C TYR A 64 -8.31 -1.15 11.46
N ALA A 65 -9.19 -1.94 10.84
CA ALA A 65 -8.85 -3.13 10.07
C ALA A 65 -9.85 -3.33 8.93
N ASN A 66 -9.33 -3.53 7.74
CA ASN A 66 -10.09 -3.75 6.51
C ASN A 66 -9.69 -5.12 5.94
N LEU A 67 -10.63 -6.03 5.80
CA LEU A 67 -10.38 -7.34 5.22
C LEU A 67 -11.00 -7.42 3.83
N TYR A 68 -10.18 -7.71 2.86
CA TYR A 68 -10.52 -7.79 1.43
C TYR A 68 -10.52 -9.22 0.96
N VAL A 69 -11.46 -9.58 0.10
CA VAL A 69 -11.45 -10.84 -0.64
C VAL A 69 -11.60 -10.53 -2.12
N ILE A 70 -10.67 -11.01 -2.91
CA ILE A 70 -10.58 -10.79 -4.35
C ILE A 70 -11.02 -12.06 -5.10
N ASP A 71 -11.92 -11.91 -6.04
CA ASP A 71 -12.19 -12.91 -7.09
C ASP A 71 -11.09 -12.75 -8.15
N MET A 72 -10.19 -13.71 -8.23
CA MET A 72 -9.00 -13.66 -9.06
C MET A 72 -9.32 -13.62 -10.56
N ALA A 73 -10.41 -14.24 -10.97
CA ALA A 73 -10.82 -14.27 -12.39
C ALA A 73 -11.54 -12.99 -12.83
N ARG A 74 -12.09 -12.21 -11.89
CA ARG A 74 -12.86 -10.99 -12.20
C ARG A 74 -12.13 -9.72 -11.84
N ASP A 75 -10.98 -9.81 -11.16
CA ASP A 75 -10.27 -8.69 -10.56
C ASP A 75 -11.24 -7.76 -9.79
N ALA A 76 -12.01 -8.36 -8.89
CA ALA A 76 -13.06 -7.64 -8.20
C ALA A 76 -13.25 -8.13 -6.76
N TRP A 77 -13.73 -7.23 -5.90
CA TRP A 77 -14.09 -7.62 -4.54
C TRP A 77 -15.27 -8.57 -4.52
N VAL A 78 -15.16 -9.62 -3.75
CA VAL A 78 -16.25 -10.55 -3.51
C VAL A 78 -17.39 -9.83 -2.77
N LYS A 79 -18.63 -10.19 -3.06
CA LYS A 79 -19.80 -9.67 -2.35
C LYS A 79 -19.67 -9.82 -0.83
N ASP A 80 -20.12 -8.82 -0.10
CA ASP A 80 -20.02 -8.66 1.35
C ASP A 80 -18.59 -8.39 1.85
N THR A 81 -17.68 -8.03 0.94
CA THR A 81 -16.34 -7.52 1.22
C THR A 81 -16.09 -6.18 0.50
N PRO A 82 -15.13 -5.37 0.92
CA PRO A 82 -14.31 -5.52 2.12
C PRO A 82 -15.10 -5.33 3.41
N VAL A 83 -14.75 -6.14 4.42
CA VAL A 83 -15.19 -5.90 5.81
C VAL A 83 -14.34 -4.79 6.38
N ARG A 84 -14.94 -3.67 6.78
CA ARG A 84 -14.25 -2.51 7.34
C ARG A 84 -14.69 -2.26 8.77
N ILE A 85 -13.71 -2.27 9.68
CA ILE A 85 -13.90 -1.95 11.10
C ILE A 85 -13.00 -0.78 11.45
N ARG A 86 -13.59 0.29 11.95
CA ARG A 86 -12.92 1.39 12.63
C ARG A 86 -13.61 1.63 13.95
N VAL A 87 -12.86 1.89 14.99
CA VAL A 87 -13.41 2.16 16.33
C VAL A 87 -12.95 3.54 16.76
N ASP A 88 -13.90 4.44 16.93
CA ASP A 88 -13.67 5.84 17.34
C ASP A 88 -13.47 5.91 18.88
N ASP A 89 -12.50 5.10 19.36
CA ASP A 89 -12.09 5.00 20.78
C ASP A 89 -10.63 4.52 20.81
N GLU A 90 -9.74 5.42 21.16
CA GLU A 90 -8.29 5.16 21.23
C GLU A 90 -7.88 4.18 22.33
N THR A 91 -8.79 3.85 23.28
CA THR A 91 -8.54 2.84 24.32
C THR A 91 -8.69 1.41 23.79
N ILE A 92 -9.33 1.21 22.64
CA ILE A 92 -9.51 -0.09 22.02
C ILE A 92 -8.27 -0.43 21.19
N SER A 93 -7.61 -1.53 21.55
CA SER A 93 -6.37 -1.94 20.90
C SER A 93 -6.58 -2.36 19.44
N LEU A 94 -5.56 -2.13 18.60
CA LEU A 94 -5.52 -2.61 17.22
C LEU A 94 -5.79 -4.13 17.13
N ALA A 95 -5.24 -4.92 18.07
CA ALA A 95 -5.46 -6.37 18.12
C ALA A 95 -6.94 -6.73 18.29
N GLU A 96 -7.69 -5.98 19.09
CA GLU A 96 -9.12 -6.22 19.26
C GLU A 96 -9.91 -5.81 18.00
N VAL A 97 -9.55 -4.71 17.36
CA VAL A 97 -10.18 -4.27 16.10
C VAL A 97 -9.96 -5.30 14.97
N ARG A 98 -8.74 -5.81 14.83
CA ARG A 98 -8.42 -6.89 13.89
C ARG A 98 -9.24 -8.16 14.17
N LYS A 99 -9.36 -8.59 15.43
CA LYS A 99 -10.22 -9.72 15.81
C LYS A 99 -11.68 -9.51 15.42
N ARG A 100 -12.20 -8.28 15.53
CA ARG A 100 -13.58 -7.97 15.09
C ARG A 100 -13.73 -8.12 13.58
N ALA A 101 -12.79 -7.58 12.81
CA ALA A 101 -12.79 -7.72 11.34
C ALA A 101 -12.73 -9.19 10.91
N GLN A 102 -11.83 -9.97 11.49
CA GLN A 102 -11.67 -11.41 11.21
C GLN A 102 -12.93 -12.21 11.58
N ARG A 103 -13.56 -11.95 12.74
CA ARG A 103 -14.83 -12.61 13.10
C ARG A 103 -15.95 -12.27 12.13
N GLN A 104 -16.03 -11.02 11.67
CA GLN A 104 -17.07 -10.61 10.72
C GLN A 104 -16.82 -11.17 9.32
N ALA A 105 -15.56 -11.32 8.88
CA ALA A 105 -15.19 -11.89 7.61
C ALA A 105 -15.26 -13.42 7.58
N LYS A 106 -15.21 -14.09 8.74
CA LYS A 106 -15.14 -15.55 8.82
C LYS A 106 -16.20 -16.28 7.98
N PRO A 107 -17.49 -15.89 7.92
CA PRO A 107 -18.48 -16.60 7.11
C PRO A 107 -18.16 -16.56 5.59
N VAL A 108 -17.55 -15.48 5.09
CA VAL A 108 -17.17 -15.39 3.68
C VAL A 108 -15.91 -16.20 3.40
N LEU A 109 -14.91 -16.15 4.30
CA LEU A 109 -13.69 -16.94 4.20
C LEU A 109 -14.00 -18.44 4.21
N ASP A 110 -14.82 -18.91 5.17
CA ASP A 110 -15.24 -20.32 5.29
C ASP A 110 -16.02 -20.77 4.03
N ARG A 111 -16.94 -19.94 3.53
CA ARG A 111 -17.74 -20.27 2.32
C ARG A 111 -16.89 -20.45 1.09
N LEU A 112 -15.79 -19.68 0.96
CA LEU A 112 -14.90 -19.71 -0.18
C LEU A 112 -13.69 -20.64 0.02
N GLY A 113 -13.58 -21.30 1.17
CA GLY A 113 -12.48 -22.19 1.50
C GLY A 113 -11.11 -21.48 1.50
N ILE A 114 -11.07 -20.23 2.00
CA ILE A 114 -9.84 -19.45 2.06
C ILE A 114 -9.08 -19.78 3.34
N ASP A 115 -8.21 -20.77 3.27
CA ASP A 115 -7.32 -21.22 4.32
C ASP A 115 -5.96 -21.71 3.77
N GLY A 116 -5.77 -21.65 2.46
CA GLY A 116 -4.56 -22.05 1.77
C GLY A 116 -3.39 -21.13 2.07
N ALA A 117 -2.23 -21.72 2.38
CA ALA A 117 -1.01 -20.98 2.68
C ALA A 117 -0.58 -20.08 1.50
N VAL A 118 -0.01 -18.94 1.84
CA VAL A 118 0.57 -17.98 0.88
C VAL A 118 2.06 -18.23 0.74
N GLU A 119 2.54 -18.28 -0.49
CA GLU A 119 3.96 -18.26 -0.82
C GLU A 119 4.36 -16.88 -1.36
N VAL A 120 5.41 -16.29 -0.78
CA VAL A 120 5.92 -14.98 -1.19
C VAL A 120 7.01 -15.20 -2.23
N LEU A 121 6.77 -14.77 -3.47
CA LEU A 121 7.73 -14.88 -4.57
C LEU A 121 8.72 -13.71 -4.58
N ALA A 122 8.23 -12.50 -4.28
CA ALA A 122 9.06 -11.29 -4.15
C ALA A 122 8.44 -10.33 -3.15
N LEU A 123 9.27 -9.51 -2.49
CA LEU A 123 8.84 -8.55 -1.49
C LEU A 123 9.74 -7.31 -1.45
N ASN A 124 9.15 -6.13 -1.68
CA ASN A 124 9.71 -4.82 -1.37
C ASN A 124 9.15 -4.34 -0.01
N GLY A 125 9.57 -4.99 1.05
CA GLY A 125 9.14 -4.63 2.40
C GLY A 125 9.74 -3.31 2.89
N ASP A 126 9.19 -2.79 3.97
CA ASP A 126 9.56 -1.48 4.56
C ASP A 126 11.03 -1.36 4.99
N GLY A 127 11.71 -2.48 5.17
CA GLY A 127 13.13 -2.54 5.54
C GLY A 127 14.08 -2.79 4.38
N ALA A 128 13.60 -2.87 3.14
CA ALA A 128 14.46 -3.08 1.98
C ALA A 128 15.26 -1.82 1.66
N LEU A 129 16.60 -1.91 1.71
CA LEU A 129 17.49 -0.76 1.53
C LEU A 129 17.65 -0.36 0.06
N ASP A 130 17.67 -1.33 -0.85
CA ASP A 130 17.97 -1.14 -2.28
C ASP A 130 16.77 -1.51 -3.17
N SER A 131 15.55 -1.33 -2.68
CA SER A 131 14.35 -1.65 -3.45
C SER A 131 14.09 -0.63 -4.56
N ASN A 132 13.79 -1.13 -5.76
CA ASN A 132 13.17 -0.32 -6.80
C ASN A 132 11.64 -0.36 -6.57
N PRO A 133 10.98 0.74 -6.21
CA PRO A 133 9.55 0.72 -5.89
C PRO A 133 8.67 0.41 -7.12
N GLY A 134 9.21 0.55 -8.31
CA GLY A 134 8.51 0.29 -9.59
C GLY A 134 8.84 -1.06 -10.21
N GLU A 135 9.65 -1.93 -9.57
CA GLU A 135 10.06 -3.19 -10.18
C GLU A 135 10.24 -4.31 -9.13
N LEU A 136 9.79 -5.52 -9.49
CA LEU A 136 10.07 -6.76 -8.76
C LEU A 136 10.52 -7.83 -9.76
N ASN A 137 11.68 -8.43 -9.49
CA ASN A 137 12.19 -9.57 -10.26
C ASN A 137 12.05 -10.84 -9.41
N PHE A 138 11.54 -11.93 -10.00
CA PHE A 138 11.28 -13.18 -9.29
C PHE A 138 11.20 -14.38 -10.24
N GLY A 139 11.24 -15.56 -9.66
CA GLY A 139 10.90 -16.82 -10.33
C GLY A 139 9.90 -17.62 -9.51
N LEU A 140 9.30 -18.64 -10.10
CA LEU A 140 8.47 -19.60 -9.38
C LEU A 140 9.36 -20.60 -8.64
N PRO A 141 8.91 -21.20 -7.54
CA PRO A 141 9.68 -22.22 -6.83
C PRO A 141 10.00 -23.41 -7.74
N GLY A 142 11.28 -23.78 -7.78
CA GLY A 142 11.75 -24.96 -8.46
C GLY A 142 11.84 -26.17 -7.54
N TYR A 143 12.19 -27.34 -8.10
CA TYR A 143 12.39 -28.56 -7.31
C TYR A 143 13.78 -28.64 -6.68
N GLY A 144 14.76 -27.92 -7.25
CA GLY A 144 16.12 -27.85 -6.74
C GLY A 144 16.29 -26.70 -5.75
N ARG A 145 17.29 -26.79 -4.86
CA ARG A 145 17.68 -25.68 -4.01
C ARG A 145 18.22 -24.56 -4.90
N ASP A 146 17.74 -23.34 -4.68
CA ASP A 146 18.20 -22.12 -5.36
C ASP A 146 18.06 -22.15 -6.91
N GLU A 147 17.11 -22.94 -7.43
CA GLU A 147 16.81 -23.04 -8.87
C GLU A 147 15.37 -22.56 -9.13
N PRO A 148 15.11 -21.24 -9.15
CA PRO A 148 13.79 -20.72 -9.52
C PRO A 148 13.48 -21.08 -10.99
N ARG A 149 12.21 -21.27 -11.31
CA ARG A 149 11.73 -21.48 -12.67
C ARG A 149 11.16 -20.20 -13.24
N GLY A 150 11.49 -19.91 -14.47
CA GLY A 150 11.13 -18.66 -15.13
C GLY A 150 12.00 -17.50 -14.66
N ASP A 151 11.95 -16.43 -15.42
CA ASP A 151 12.60 -15.15 -15.13
C ASP A 151 11.55 -14.06 -15.37
N TYR A 152 10.82 -13.77 -14.28
CA TYR A 152 9.70 -12.82 -14.32
C TYR A 152 10.13 -11.47 -13.80
N ARG A 153 9.63 -10.44 -14.48
CA ARG A 153 9.72 -9.04 -14.05
C ARG A 153 8.35 -8.41 -14.04
N LEU A 154 7.93 -7.90 -12.88
CA LEU A 154 6.76 -7.07 -12.75
C LEU A 154 7.20 -5.61 -12.69
N SER A 155 6.67 -4.78 -13.59
CA SER A 155 6.99 -3.36 -13.67
C SER A 155 5.73 -2.51 -13.49
N LEU A 156 5.85 -1.44 -12.70
CA LEU A 156 4.80 -0.47 -12.43
C LEU A 156 5.24 0.91 -12.94
N ALA A 157 4.39 1.54 -13.74
CA ALA A 157 4.56 2.92 -14.20
C ALA A 157 3.33 3.75 -13.81
N SER A 158 3.53 4.86 -13.10
CA SER A 158 2.45 5.78 -12.73
C SER A 158 2.23 6.84 -13.82
N HIS A 159 0.97 7.23 -14.03
CA HIS A 159 0.58 8.28 -14.97
C HIS A 159 -0.64 9.06 -14.47
N ILE A 160 -0.89 10.23 -15.05
CA ILE A 160 -2.04 11.07 -14.69
C ILE A 160 -3.31 10.44 -15.24
N VAL A 161 -4.34 10.37 -14.39
CA VAL A 161 -5.66 9.82 -14.73
C VAL A 161 -6.78 10.77 -14.30
N THR A 162 -8.03 10.39 -14.55
CA THR A 162 -9.20 11.09 -14.03
C THR A 162 -9.65 10.55 -12.68
N SER A 163 -10.31 11.39 -11.87
CA SER A 163 -10.92 11.03 -10.58
C SER A 163 -12.24 11.76 -10.41
N PRO A 164 -13.26 11.17 -9.76
CA PRO A 164 -14.48 11.87 -9.37
C PRO A 164 -14.23 12.89 -8.25
N LEU A 165 -13.08 12.81 -7.55
CA LEU A 165 -12.70 13.72 -6.48
C LEU A 165 -11.88 14.90 -7.03
N PRO A 166 -12.00 16.11 -6.46
CA PRO A 166 -11.26 17.30 -6.87
C PRO A 166 -9.82 17.30 -6.31
N CYS A 167 -9.03 16.29 -6.68
CA CYS A 167 -7.71 16.01 -6.10
C CYS A 167 -6.73 17.18 -6.29
N ALA A 168 -6.76 17.83 -7.47
CA ALA A 168 -5.89 18.96 -7.74
C ALA A 168 -6.18 20.16 -6.81
N ASP A 169 -7.46 20.36 -6.46
CA ASP A 169 -7.88 21.45 -5.54
C ASP A 169 -7.47 21.15 -4.10
N TRP A 170 -7.56 19.88 -3.68
CA TRP A 170 -7.25 19.48 -2.31
C TRP A 170 -5.77 19.37 -2.03
N PHE A 171 -5.01 18.82 -2.97
CA PHE A 171 -3.60 18.44 -2.76
C PHE A 171 -2.64 19.16 -3.70
N SER A 172 -3.11 20.05 -4.60
CA SER A 172 -2.30 20.72 -5.62
C SER A 172 -1.54 19.75 -6.54
N MET A 173 -2.02 18.53 -6.66
CA MET A 173 -1.48 17.46 -7.50
C MET A 173 -2.59 16.75 -8.26
N PRO A 174 -2.39 16.38 -9.53
CA PRO A 174 -3.36 15.58 -10.26
C PRO A 174 -3.46 14.16 -9.65
N PRO A 175 -4.61 13.50 -9.79
CA PRO A 175 -4.73 12.09 -9.40
C PRO A 175 -3.86 11.22 -10.30
N MET A 176 -3.17 10.25 -9.69
CA MET A 176 -2.33 9.28 -10.38
C MET A 176 -3.03 7.93 -10.47
N GLY A 177 -2.94 7.29 -11.62
CA GLY A 177 -3.18 5.88 -11.83
C GLY A 177 -1.88 5.14 -12.10
N TYR A 178 -1.97 3.86 -12.40
CA TYR A 178 -0.80 3.05 -12.70
C TYR A 178 -1.09 2.02 -13.80
N GLN A 179 0.00 1.64 -14.47
CA GLN A 179 0.06 0.54 -15.42
C GLN A 179 0.95 -0.55 -14.82
N LEU A 180 0.53 -1.82 -14.94
CA LEU A 180 1.28 -2.99 -14.54
C LEU A 180 1.61 -3.83 -15.77
N THR A 181 2.89 -4.17 -15.94
CA THR A 181 3.38 -5.04 -17.01
C THR A 181 4.14 -6.21 -16.40
N LEU A 182 3.75 -7.44 -16.77
CA LEU A 182 4.47 -8.65 -16.44
C LEU A 182 5.29 -9.11 -17.66
N SER A 183 6.59 -9.34 -17.46
CA SER A 183 7.48 -9.85 -18.48
C SER A 183 8.05 -11.20 -18.07
N GLU A 184 8.21 -12.11 -19.03
CA GLU A 184 8.96 -13.35 -18.91
C GLU A 184 10.00 -13.41 -20.06
N GLY A 185 11.28 -13.24 -19.72
CA GLY A 185 12.33 -13.06 -20.72
C GLY A 185 12.04 -11.85 -21.63
N GLU A 186 11.90 -12.10 -22.93
CA GLU A 186 11.59 -11.05 -23.94
C GLU A 186 10.07 -10.81 -24.13
N ASN A 187 9.23 -11.68 -23.57
CA ASN A 187 7.78 -11.54 -23.69
C ASN A 187 7.23 -10.64 -22.59
N ALA A 188 6.42 -9.68 -22.97
CA ALA A 188 5.76 -8.76 -22.03
C ALA A 188 4.27 -8.69 -22.30
N ARG A 189 3.46 -8.66 -21.23
CA ARG A 189 2.02 -8.43 -21.32
C ARG A 189 1.57 -7.37 -20.34
N LEU A 190 0.57 -6.61 -20.76
CA LEU A 190 -0.13 -5.67 -19.91
C LEU A 190 -1.04 -6.46 -18.97
N VAL A 191 -0.89 -6.25 -17.66
CA VAL A 191 -1.72 -6.86 -16.62
C VAL A 191 -2.85 -5.93 -16.22
N HIS A 192 -2.54 -4.64 -16.06
CA HIS A 192 -3.48 -3.65 -15.57
C HIS A 192 -3.12 -2.26 -16.13
N ASP A 193 -4.13 -1.46 -16.44
CA ASP A 193 -3.96 -0.07 -16.87
C ASP A 193 -5.20 0.75 -16.49
N GLU A 194 -4.99 1.93 -15.89
CA GLU A 194 -6.06 2.77 -15.36
C GLU A 194 -6.19 4.06 -16.16
N ASP A 195 -7.37 4.33 -16.73
CA ASP A 195 -7.74 5.65 -17.28
C ASP A 195 -8.39 6.56 -16.23
N SER A 196 -8.91 5.94 -15.16
CA SER A 196 -9.57 6.63 -14.06
C SER A 196 -9.46 5.81 -12.77
N ILE A 197 -9.48 6.50 -11.62
CA ILE A 197 -9.50 5.85 -10.32
C ILE A 197 -10.87 6.01 -9.64
N PRO A 198 -11.35 5.00 -8.90
CA PRO A 198 -12.62 5.08 -8.18
C PRO A 198 -12.50 6.02 -6.97
N GLU A 199 -13.62 6.57 -6.51
CA GLU A 199 -13.69 7.42 -5.31
C GLU A 199 -13.07 6.72 -4.09
N SER A 200 -13.26 5.41 -3.95
CA SER A 200 -12.70 4.62 -2.85
C SER A 200 -11.18 4.56 -2.81
N ARG A 201 -10.48 4.91 -3.90
CA ARG A 201 -9.03 5.01 -3.99
C ARG A 201 -8.52 6.31 -3.35
N GLY A 202 -9.39 7.31 -3.16
CA GLY A 202 -9.02 8.66 -2.76
C GLY A 202 -8.23 9.39 -3.85
N CYS A 203 -7.44 10.39 -3.43
CA CYS A 203 -6.55 11.12 -4.31
C CYS A 203 -5.17 10.47 -4.32
N ALA A 204 -5.01 9.36 -5.02
CA ALA A 204 -3.74 8.65 -5.11
C ALA A 204 -2.67 9.53 -5.76
N GLN A 205 -1.49 9.59 -5.13
CA GLN A 205 -0.34 10.40 -5.53
C GLN A 205 0.84 9.54 -5.97
N GLU A 206 0.98 8.34 -5.40
CA GLU A 206 2.09 7.44 -5.67
C GLU A 206 1.62 5.98 -5.57
N TYR A 207 2.28 5.11 -6.32
CA TYR A 207 2.14 3.66 -6.26
C TYR A 207 3.49 2.99 -6.18
N ARG A 208 3.59 1.89 -5.44
CA ARG A 208 4.80 1.08 -5.31
C ARG A 208 4.46 -0.39 -5.35
N LEU A 209 5.27 -1.18 -6.02
CA LEU A 209 5.20 -2.63 -5.91
C LEU A 209 5.63 -3.07 -4.52
N TYR A 210 4.75 -3.80 -3.82
CA TYR A 210 5.03 -4.27 -2.46
C TYR A 210 5.41 -5.76 -2.44
N ALA A 211 4.62 -6.63 -3.07
CA ALA A 211 4.87 -8.06 -3.11
C ALA A 211 4.29 -8.73 -4.35
N VAL A 212 4.81 -9.92 -4.67
CA VAL A 212 4.17 -10.92 -5.53
C VAL A 212 3.97 -12.19 -4.72
N LEU A 213 2.74 -12.68 -4.71
CA LEU A 213 2.29 -13.81 -3.89
C LEU A 213 1.64 -14.86 -4.78
N GLN A 214 1.67 -16.13 -4.34
CA GLN A 214 0.91 -17.21 -4.99
C GLN A 214 0.37 -18.19 -3.94
N PRO A 215 -0.59 -19.08 -4.32
CA PRO A 215 -0.93 -20.23 -3.49
C PRO A 215 0.31 -21.09 -3.27
N PHE A 216 0.46 -21.66 -2.08
CA PHE A 216 1.59 -22.53 -1.76
C PHE A 216 1.72 -23.69 -2.76
N TRP A 217 2.90 -23.89 -3.33
CA TRP A 217 3.18 -24.87 -4.39
C TRP A 217 2.45 -24.65 -5.73
N ALA A 218 1.91 -23.49 -6.00
CA ALA A 218 1.43 -23.18 -7.35
C ALA A 218 2.59 -23.24 -8.35
N GLN A 219 2.28 -23.76 -9.55
CA GLN A 219 3.29 -24.00 -10.58
C GLN A 219 3.14 -23.08 -11.78
N GLU A 220 2.12 -22.21 -11.75
CA GLU A 220 1.72 -21.32 -12.84
C GLU A 220 1.61 -19.88 -12.32
N ILE A 221 2.19 -18.95 -13.08
CA ILE A 221 2.17 -17.52 -12.74
C ILE A 221 0.75 -16.93 -12.73
N ASP A 222 -0.18 -17.54 -13.47
CA ASP A 222 -1.59 -17.10 -13.55
C ASP A 222 -2.35 -17.23 -12.22
N LYS A 223 -1.80 -17.98 -11.28
CA LYS A 223 -2.32 -18.07 -9.90
C LYS A 223 -1.77 -17.00 -8.96
N ALA A 224 -0.81 -16.20 -9.43
CA ALA A 224 -0.17 -15.20 -8.59
C ALA A 224 -1.00 -13.91 -8.52
N VAL A 225 -0.74 -13.13 -7.47
CA VAL A 225 -1.30 -11.81 -7.23
C VAL A 225 -0.18 -10.83 -6.90
N ALA A 226 -0.23 -9.63 -7.49
CA ALA A 226 0.60 -8.52 -7.11
C ALA A 226 -0.07 -7.72 -5.99
N ILE A 227 0.72 -7.31 -5.00
CA ILE A 227 0.30 -6.34 -3.99
C ILE A 227 0.96 -5.00 -4.34
N VAL A 228 0.12 -4.00 -4.57
CA VAL A 228 0.53 -2.63 -4.85
C VAL A 228 0.21 -1.77 -3.63
N ALA A 229 1.21 -1.10 -3.09
CA ALA A 229 1.01 -0.06 -2.09
C ALA A 229 0.60 1.23 -2.81
N VAL A 230 -0.52 1.81 -2.42
CA VAL A 230 -1.04 3.07 -2.91
C VAL A 230 -0.96 4.13 -1.82
N TYR A 231 -0.61 5.35 -2.22
CA TYR A 231 -0.42 6.48 -1.32
C TYR A 231 -1.41 7.60 -1.67
N PRO A 232 -2.67 7.54 -1.19
CA PRO A 232 -3.60 8.65 -1.31
C PRO A 232 -3.17 9.83 -0.43
N GLY A 233 -3.52 11.05 -0.84
CA GLY A 233 -3.28 12.24 -0.03
C GLY A 233 -4.00 12.16 1.32
N GLY A 234 -3.28 12.45 2.39
CA GLY A 234 -3.75 12.56 3.77
C GLY A 234 -3.50 13.95 4.36
N PHE A 235 -3.92 14.18 5.60
CA PHE A 235 -3.83 15.49 6.25
C PHE A 235 -2.38 15.92 6.55
N GLU A 236 -1.54 14.99 7.01
CA GLU A 236 -0.15 15.25 7.37
C GLU A 236 0.87 14.61 6.40
N GLY A 237 0.37 14.06 5.30
CA GLY A 237 1.15 13.38 4.26
C GLY A 237 0.35 12.26 3.61
N PRO A 238 0.88 11.63 2.58
CA PRO A 238 0.18 10.53 1.92
C PRO A 238 0.02 9.33 2.86
N ASP A 239 -1.22 8.84 2.98
CA ASP A 239 -1.52 7.59 3.67
C ASP A 239 -1.03 6.40 2.85
N ARG A 240 -0.74 5.26 3.49
CA ARG A 240 -0.51 4.00 2.77
C ARG A 240 -1.72 3.09 2.85
N ARG A 241 -2.12 2.55 1.70
CA ARG A 241 -3.15 1.52 1.54
C ARG A 241 -2.65 0.45 0.57
N PHE A 242 -3.39 -0.66 0.42
CA PHE A 242 -2.98 -1.76 -0.44
C PHE A 242 -4.07 -2.16 -1.43
N ILE A 243 -3.61 -2.60 -2.62
CA ILE A 243 -4.42 -3.15 -3.69
C ILE A 243 -3.83 -4.50 -4.06
N ALA A 244 -4.68 -5.48 -4.27
CA ALA A 244 -4.29 -6.77 -4.84
C ALA A 244 -4.74 -6.83 -6.30
N VAL A 245 -3.84 -7.21 -7.20
CA VAL A 245 -4.07 -7.31 -8.64
C VAL A 245 -3.71 -8.71 -9.11
N PRO A 246 -4.66 -9.52 -9.59
CA PRO A 246 -4.36 -10.83 -10.16
C PRO A 246 -3.37 -10.73 -11.32
N LEU A 247 -2.45 -11.69 -11.42
CA LEU A 247 -1.50 -11.79 -12.53
C LEU A 247 -1.93 -12.78 -13.62
N GLY A 248 -3.07 -13.44 -13.47
CA GLY A 248 -3.69 -14.26 -14.50
C GLY A 248 -4.33 -13.46 -15.63
N ASP A 249 -4.63 -14.13 -16.77
CA ASP A 249 -5.39 -13.58 -17.91
C ASP A 249 -6.90 -13.65 -17.65
#